data_b7100a6f0cc83f7669e1943febb1da96
#
_entry.id   b7100a6f0cc83f7669e1943febb1da96
#
_cell.length_a   1.000
_cell.length_b   1.000
_cell.length_c   1.000
_cell.angle_alpha   90.00
_cell.angle_beta   90.00
_cell.angle_gamma   90.00
#
_symmetry.space_group_name_H-M   'P 1'
#
loop_
_entity.id
_entity.type
_entity.pdbx_description
1 polymer ?
#
loop_
_entity_poly.entity_id
_entity_poly.type
_entity_poly.pdbx_seq_one_letter_code
_entity_poly.pdbx_strand_id
1 'polypeptide(L)'
;SGCVVIDNEAGSHALVRHLAARGFRKIAIITTFPHLPTMELRHRGYLRALAEAGLHADPRLYGEVAYAGYRQHVCDTLDRILAMVPDTDGFFFTTHILATEALRYFHDRGIDISDGRLGLACMHEDPLFRLAAPRMSVARFPVEEISAHAVRLLLRQIRESQSPGSVRPAPESVVLPCRMEFRDE
;
A
#
# COMPACT_ATOMS: atom_id res chain seq x y z
N SER A 1 -9.35 21.96 -11.98
CA SER A 1 -9.64 21.48 -10.61
C SER A 1 -8.35 21.06 -9.93
N GLY A 2 -8.18 21.39 -8.63
CA GLY A 2 -7.04 20.95 -7.83
C GLY A 2 -7.27 19.53 -7.26
N CYS A 3 -6.20 18.86 -6.87
CA CYS A 3 -6.28 17.59 -6.15
C CYS A 3 -5.28 17.56 -4.99
N VAL A 4 -5.61 16.78 -3.95
CA VAL A 4 -4.71 16.46 -2.85
C VAL A 4 -4.53 14.96 -2.84
N VAL A 5 -3.30 14.50 -2.94
CA VAL A 5 -2.96 13.08 -2.99
C VAL A 5 -1.81 12.77 -2.03
N ILE A 6 -1.66 11.50 -1.68
CA ILE A 6 -0.48 11.02 -0.94
C ILE A 6 0.62 10.62 -1.90
N ASP A 7 1.86 10.64 -1.44
CA ASP A 7 2.99 10.07 -2.17
C ASP A 7 2.97 8.53 -2.09
N ASN A 8 2.20 7.93 -3.00
CA ASN A 8 1.99 6.49 -3.06
C ASN A 8 3.27 5.73 -3.42
N GLU A 9 4.09 6.31 -4.29
CA GLU A 9 5.33 5.66 -4.72
C GLU A 9 6.37 5.66 -3.61
N ALA A 10 6.61 6.81 -2.96
CA ALA A 10 7.55 6.88 -1.86
C ALA A 10 7.12 6.03 -0.66
N GLY A 11 5.82 6.01 -0.33
CA GLY A 11 5.28 5.18 0.75
C GLY A 11 5.51 3.69 0.51
N SER A 12 5.17 3.19 -0.68
CA SER A 12 5.39 1.79 -1.05
C SER A 12 6.87 1.43 -1.08
N HIS A 13 7.69 2.31 -1.67
CA HIS A 13 9.14 2.13 -1.70
C HIS A 13 9.72 2.00 -0.29
N ALA A 14 9.33 2.88 0.65
CA ALA A 14 9.83 2.85 2.01
C ALA A 14 9.48 1.54 2.75
N LEU A 15 8.24 1.05 2.60
CA LEU A 15 7.78 -0.21 3.21
C LEU A 15 8.53 -1.42 2.67
N VAL A 16 8.64 -1.53 1.36
CA VAL A 16 9.30 -2.69 0.73
C VAL A 16 10.81 -2.67 0.96
N ARG A 17 11.44 -1.49 0.92
CA ARG A 17 12.84 -1.32 1.30
C ARG A 17 13.09 -1.74 2.75
N HIS A 18 12.17 -1.41 3.66
CA HIS A 18 12.25 -1.84 5.05
C HIS A 18 12.22 -3.37 5.18
N LEU A 19 11.29 -4.05 4.49
CA LEU A 19 11.28 -5.52 4.46
C LEU A 19 12.60 -6.09 3.92
N ALA A 20 13.10 -5.57 2.80
CA ALA A 20 14.36 -6.02 2.22
C ALA A 20 15.57 -5.78 3.15
N ALA A 21 15.60 -4.67 3.88
CA ALA A 21 16.65 -4.35 4.86
C ALA A 21 16.63 -5.31 6.06
N ARG A 22 15.44 -5.84 6.43
CA ARG A 22 15.29 -6.88 7.46
C ARG A 22 15.69 -8.29 6.99
N GLY A 23 16.06 -8.44 5.74
CA GLY A 23 16.54 -9.71 5.20
C GLY A 23 15.50 -10.50 4.41
N PHE A 24 14.25 -10.03 4.26
CA PHE A 24 13.27 -10.67 3.40
C PHE A 24 13.68 -10.54 1.93
N ARG A 25 13.57 -11.64 1.17
CA ARG A 25 14.10 -11.72 -0.20
C ARG A 25 13.04 -12.05 -1.24
N LYS A 26 12.00 -12.79 -0.88
CA LYS A 26 10.90 -13.19 -1.74
C LYS A 26 9.62 -12.49 -1.30
N ILE A 27 9.57 -11.19 -1.59
CA ILE A 27 8.50 -10.31 -1.16
C ILE A 27 7.42 -10.29 -2.25
N ALA A 28 6.26 -10.84 -1.95
CA ALA A 28 5.10 -10.78 -2.84
C ALA A 28 4.37 -9.42 -2.71
N ILE A 29 3.85 -8.92 -3.82
CA ILE A 29 2.90 -7.81 -3.84
C ILE A 29 1.48 -8.31 -4.07
N ILE A 30 0.55 -7.92 -3.20
CA ILE A 30 -0.88 -8.20 -3.35
C ILE A 30 -1.60 -6.88 -3.63
N THR A 31 -2.23 -6.80 -4.80
CA THR A 31 -2.84 -5.57 -5.32
C THR A 31 -4.23 -5.80 -5.90
N THR A 32 -4.94 -4.71 -6.13
CA THR A 32 -6.24 -4.69 -6.81
C THR A 32 -6.30 -3.46 -7.73
N PHE A 33 -7.17 -3.46 -8.74
CA PHE A 33 -7.33 -2.33 -9.68
C PHE A 33 -6.01 -1.78 -10.22
N PRO A 34 -5.13 -2.60 -10.82
CA PRO A 34 -3.77 -2.18 -11.20
C PRO A 34 -3.72 -1.00 -12.18
N HIS A 35 -4.82 -0.76 -12.92
CA HIS A 35 -4.99 0.35 -13.87
C HIS A 35 -5.26 1.72 -13.21
N LEU A 36 -5.49 1.75 -11.91
CA LEU A 36 -5.68 3.02 -11.21
C LEU A 36 -4.31 3.67 -10.94
N PRO A 37 -4.15 4.99 -11.20
CA PRO A 37 -2.87 5.68 -11.04
C PRO A 37 -2.25 5.48 -9.64
N THR A 38 -3.08 5.42 -8.60
CA THR A 38 -2.65 5.16 -7.23
C THR A 38 -1.97 3.79 -7.09
N MET A 39 -2.53 2.76 -7.74
CA MET A 39 -1.99 1.39 -7.66
C MET A 39 -0.76 1.22 -8.54
N GLU A 40 -0.70 1.89 -9.69
CA GLU A 40 0.51 1.97 -10.51
C GLU A 40 1.68 2.59 -9.75
N LEU A 41 1.43 3.70 -9.03
CA LEU A 41 2.44 4.35 -8.19
C LEU A 41 2.93 3.42 -7.08
N ARG A 42 2.03 2.68 -6.42
CA ARG A 42 2.40 1.69 -5.40
C ARG A 42 3.24 0.56 -5.97
N HIS A 43 2.87 0.06 -7.14
CA HIS A 43 3.63 -0.98 -7.84
C HIS A 43 5.03 -0.47 -8.24
N ARG A 44 5.15 0.77 -8.76
CA ARG A 44 6.44 1.37 -9.08
C ARG A 44 7.35 1.49 -7.85
N GLY A 45 6.79 1.92 -6.71
CA GLY A 45 7.53 1.99 -5.45
C GLY A 45 8.05 0.62 -5.01
N TYR A 46 7.23 -0.44 -5.13
CA TYR A 46 7.63 -1.81 -4.87
C TYR A 46 8.79 -2.24 -5.77
N LEU A 47 8.67 -2.07 -7.10
CA LEU A 47 9.71 -2.46 -8.05
C LEU A 47 11.02 -1.72 -7.81
N ARG A 48 10.95 -0.41 -7.51
CA ARG A 48 12.12 0.40 -7.21
C ARG A 48 12.84 -0.09 -5.94
N ALA A 49 12.09 -0.41 -4.89
CA ALA A 49 12.67 -0.91 -3.65
C ALA A 49 13.38 -2.27 -3.84
N LEU A 50 12.78 -3.19 -4.62
CA LEU A 50 13.42 -4.46 -4.96
C LEU A 50 14.72 -4.24 -5.73
N ALA A 51 14.70 -3.39 -6.76
CA ALA A 51 15.87 -3.09 -7.57
C ALA A 51 17.03 -2.51 -6.75
N GLU A 52 16.73 -1.54 -5.87
CA GLU A 52 17.72 -0.93 -4.96
C GLU A 52 18.31 -1.94 -3.95
N ALA A 53 17.52 -2.96 -3.58
CA ALA A 53 17.96 -4.05 -2.71
C ALA A 53 18.69 -5.19 -3.46
N GLY A 54 18.87 -5.08 -4.78
CA GLY A 54 19.43 -6.13 -5.61
C GLY A 54 18.55 -7.37 -5.74
N LEU A 55 17.23 -7.23 -5.53
CA LEU A 55 16.24 -8.28 -5.64
C LEU A 55 15.56 -8.24 -7.02
N HIS A 56 15.27 -9.42 -7.57
CA HIS A 56 14.52 -9.51 -8.82
C HIS A 56 13.02 -9.48 -8.56
N ALA A 57 12.30 -8.72 -9.36
CA ALA A 57 10.84 -8.78 -9.41
C ALA A 57 10.41 -10.08 -10.11
N ASP A 58 10.01 -11.07 -9.33
CA ASP A 58 9.52 -12.36 -9.84
C ASP A 58 8.03 -12.23 -10.16
N PRO A 59 7.58 -12.44 -11.42
CA PRO A 59 6.16 -12.36 -11.78
C PRO A 59 5.26 -13.32 -11.00
N ARG A 60 5.81 -14.43 -10.47
CA ARG A 60 5.07 -15.39 -9.64
C ARG A 60 4.66 -14.80 -8.28
N LEU A 61 5.40 -13.79 -7.81
CA LEU A 61 5.13 -13.06 -6.57
C LEU A 61 4.17 -11.87 -6.76
N TYR A 62 3.64 -11.67 -7.97
CA TYR A 62 2.62 -10.68 -8.23
C TYR A 62 1.22 -11.27 -8.09
N GLY A 63 0.45 -10.73 -7.16
CA GLY A 63 -0.92 -11.12 -6.89
C GLY A 63 -1.92 -10.00 -7.20
N GLU A 64 -2.66 -10.14 -8.30
CA GLU A 64 -3.80 -9.28 -8.59
C GLU A 64 -5.09 -9.92 -8.07
N VAL A 65 -5.86 -9.16 -7.30
CA VAL A 65 -7.11 -9.58 -6.69
C VAL A 65 -8.26 -8.80 -7.30
N ALA A 66 -9.21 -9.50 -7.89
CA ALA A 66 -10.46 -8.89 -8.34
C ALA A 66 -11.29 -8.42 -7.14
N TYR A 67 -11.79 -7.18 -7.19
CA TYR A 67 -12.52 -6.58 -6.07
C TYR A 67 -13.87 -7.27 -5.80
N ALA A 68 -14.58 -7.67 -6.85
CA ALA A 68 -15.80 -8.49 -6.70
C ALA A 68 -15.41 -9.87 -6.17
N GLY A 69 -15.90 -10.26 -4.97
CA GLY A 69 -15.52 -11.52 -4.33
C GLY A 69 -14.09 -11.55 -3.78
N TYR A 70 -13.52 -10.39 -3.46
CA TYR A 70 -12.12 -10.22 -3.05
C TYR A 70 -11.65 -11.21 -1.96
N ARG A 71 -12.53 -11.63 -1.05
CA ARG A 71 -12.21 -12.60 0.02
C ARG A 71 -11.68 -13.92 -0.54
N GLN A 72 -12.44 -14.52 -1.46
CA GLN A 72 -12.02 -15.78 -2.09
C GLN A 72 -10.80 -15.56 -2.97
N HIS A 73 -10.80 -14.47 -3.74
CA HIS A 73 -9.68 -14.17 -4.63
C HIS A 73 -8.36 -13.88 -3.89
N VAL A 74 -8.39 -13.32 -2.66
CA VAL A 74 -7.18 -13.22 -1.82
C VAL A 74 -6.69 -14.62 -1.46
N CYS A 75 -7.57 -15.52 -1.01
CA CYS A 75 -7.20 -16.90 -0.68
C CYS A 75 -6.57 -17.62 -1.88
N ASP A 76 -7.23 -17.58 -3.04
CA ASP A 76 -6.76 -18.25 -4.26
C ASP A 76 -5.41 -17.66 -4.72
N THR A 77 -5.23 -16.34 -4.58
CA THR A 77 -3.98 -15.67 -4.93
C THR A 77 -2.83 -16.08 -4.01
N LEU A 78 -3.08 -16.14 -2.70
CA LEU A 78 -2.07 -16.57 -1.73
C LEU A 78 -1.73 -18.05 -1.89
N ASP A 79 -2.73 -18.93 -2.09
CA ASP A 79 -2.52 -20.36 -2.39
C ASP A 79 -1.64 -20.53 -3.64
N ARG A 80 -1.93 -19.78 -4.71
CA ARG A 80 -1.13 -19.79 -5.95
C ARG A 80 0.31 -19.34 -5.71
N ILE A 81 0.51 -18.20 -5.03
CA ILE A 81 1.86 -17.69 -4.76
C ILE A 81 2.66 -18.68 -3.94
N LEU A 82 2.10 -19.18 -2.83
CA LEU A 82 2.79 -20.13 -1.94
C LEU A 82 3.04 -21.48 -2.60
N ALA A 83 2.18 -21.90 -3.53
CA ALA A 83 2.44 -23.13 -4.32
C ALA A 83 3.57 -22.93 -5.34
N MET A 84 3.64 -21.76 -5.99
CA MET A 84 4.65 -21.46 -7.01
C MET A 84 6.01 -21.06 -6.43
N VAL A 85 6.01 -20.41 -5.27
CA VAL A 85 7.19 -19.92 -4.54
C VAL A 85 7.04 -20.25 -3.06
N PRO A 86 7.26 -21.53 -2.64
CA PRO A 86 7.00 -21.98 -1.27
C PRO A 86 7.84 -21.29 -0.20
N ASP A 87 8.97 -20.71 -0.58
CA ASP A 87 9.87 -19.95 0.27
C ASP A 87 9.62 -18.42 0.20
N THR A 88 8.37 -18.02 -0.13
CA THR A 88 7.93 -16.61 0.01
C THR A 88 8.04 -16.21 1.48
N ASP A 89 8.81 -15.17 1.75
CA ASP A 89 9.16 -14.72 3.10
C ASP A 89 8.62 -13.33 3.44
N GLY A 90 7.98 -12.64 2.49
CA GLY A 90 7.39 -11.32 2.71
C GLY A 90 6.15 -11.06 1.87
N PHE A 91 5.23 -10.24 2.40
CA PHE A 91 4.06 -9.76 1.68
C PHE A 91 3.89 -8.26 1.86
N PHE A 92 3.75 -7.57 0.74
CA PHE A 92 3.37 -6.17 0.67
C PHE A 92 1.95 -6.04 0.11
N PHE A 93 1.06 -5.47 0.92
CA PHE A 93 -0.35 -5.25 0.56
C PHE A 93 -0.55 -3.80 0.14
N THR A 94 -1.13 -3.60 -1.04
CA THR A 94 -1.40 -2.25 -1.55
C THR A 94 -2.59 -1.58 -0.86
N THR A 95 -3.45 -2.32 -0.18
CA THR A 95 -4.59 -1.80 0.60
C THR A 95 -4.82 -2.62 1.87
N HIS A 96 -5.41 -1.99 2.90
CA HIS A 96 -5.73 -2.65 4.17
C HIS A 96 -6.76 -3.78 4.01
N ILE A 97 -7.70 -3.68 3.07
CA ILE A 97 -8.72 -4.71 2.82
C ILE A 97 -8.05 -6.04 2.43
N LEU A 98 -7.06 -5.99 1.53
CA LEU A 98 -6.30 -7.18 1.12
C LEU A 98 -5.47 -7.74 2.27
N ALA A 99 -4.84 -6.86 3.06
CA ALA A 99 -4.09 -7.27 4.24
C ALA A 99 -4.98 -7.96 5.27
N THR A 100 -6.17 -7.41 5.56
CA THR A 100 -7.11 -8.00 6.53
C THR A 100 -7.54 -9.41 6.11
N GLU A 101 -7.86 -9.62 4.84
CA GLU A 101 -8.22 -10.97 4.36
C GLU A 101 -7.01 -11.92 4.32
N ALA A 102 -5.82 -11.40 4.05
CA ALA A 102 -4.61 -12.21 4.14
C ALA A 102 -4.30 -12.64 5.58
N LEU A 103 -4.52 -11.77 6.57
CA LEU A 103 -4.37 -12.14 8.00
C LEU A 103 -5.34 -13.24 8.39
N ARG A 104 -6.60 -13.17 7.93
CA ARG A 104 -7.57 -14.26 8.12
C ARG A 104 -7.09 -15.55 7.46
N TYR A 105 -6.63 -15.49 6.22
CA TYR A 105 -6.08 -16.64 5.50
C TYR A 105 -4.92 -17.29 6.27
N PHE A 106 -3.95 -16.49 6.77
CA PHE A 106 -2.82 -17.02 7.54
C PHE A 106 -3.29 -17.70 8.82
N HIS A 107 -4.26 -17.10 9.53
CA HIS A 107 -4.87 -17.69 10.73
C HIS A 107 -5.54 -19.05 10.40
N ASP A 108 -6.40 -19.07 9.38
CA ASP A 108 -7.17 -20.26 9.00
C ASP A 108 -6.28 -21.41 8.51
N ARG A 109 -5.09 -21.11 7.97
CA ARG A 109 -4.08 -22.08 7.52
C ARG A 109 -3.04 -22.42 8.59
N GLY A 110 -3.12 -21.83 9.78
CA GLY A 110 -2.14 -22.05 10.85
C GLY A 110 -0.74 -21.53 10.53
N ILE A 111 -0.64 -20.54 9.63
CA ILE A 111 0.63 -19.88 9.29
C ILE A 111 0.94 -18.87 10.38
N ASP A 112 2.02 -19.09 11.11
CA ASP A 112 2.47 -18.19 12.18
C ASP A 112 3.11 -16.93 11.57
N ILE A 113 2.54 -15.78 11.90
CA ILE A 113 3.02 -14.46 11.51
C ILE A 113 3.64 -13.67 12.68
N SER A 114 3.68 -14.28 13.87
CA SER A 114 4.17 -13.62 15.09
C SER A 114 5.67 -13.82 15.32
N ASP A 115 6.24 -14.87 14.76
CA ASP A 115 7.64 -15.28 14.99
C ASP A 115 8.67 -14.45 14.19
N GLY A 116 8.21 -13.56 13.32
CA GLY A 116 9.05 -12.69 12.51
C GLY A 116 9.70 -13.34 11.28
N ARG A 117 9.37 -14.59 10.97
CA ARG A 117 9.84 -15.26 9.75
C ARG A 117 9.13 -14.78 8.49
N LEU A 118 7.94 -14.22 8.64
CA LEU A 118 7.17 -13.65 7.55
C LEU A 118 7.08 -12.13 7.71
N GLY A 119 7.65 -11.39 6.77
CA GLY A 119 7.61 -9.94 6.74
C GLY A 119 6.29 -9.43 6.16
N LEU A 120 5.60 -8.55 6.90
CA LEU A 120 4.33 -7.99 6.45
C LEU A 120 4.40 -6.46 6.39
N ALA A 121 3.89 -5.89 5.30
CA ALA A 121 3.77 -4.45 5.14
C ALA A 121 2.49 -4.06 4.39
N CYS A 122 1.89 -2.92 4.74
CA CYS A 122 0.63 -2.45 4.15
C CYS A 122 0.61 -0.94 3.92
N MET A 123 0.12 -0.52 2.74
CA MET A 123 -0.11 0.90 2.37
C MET A 123 -1.40 1.46 2.97
N HIS A 124 -1.67 1.18 4.18
CA HIS A 124 -2.70 1.80 5.04
C HIS A 124 -2.69 1.10 6.38
N GLU A 125 -2.88 1.85 7.45
CA GLU A 125 -3.11 1.27 8.78
C GLU A 125 -4.58 0.91 8.97
N ASP A 126 -4.83 -0.23 9.62
CA ASP A 126 -6.11 -0.58 10.21
C ASP A 126 -5.88 -0.84 11.71
N PRO A 127 -6.74 -0.37 12.63
CA PRO A 127 -6.59 -0.61 14.06
C PRO A 127 -6.46 -2.10 14.41
N LEU A 128 -7.07 -2.99 13.63
CA LEU A 128 -6.98 -4.44 13.80
C LEU A 128 -5.53 -4.96 13.69
N PHE A 129 -4.68 -4.30 12.87
CA PHE A 129 -3.30 -4.77 12.67
C PHE A 129 -2.46 -4.72 13.94
N ARG A 130 -2.77 -3.81 14.88
CA ARG A 130 -2.09 -3.75 16.17
C ARG A 130 -2.34 -4.99 17.03
N LEU A 131 -3.48 -5.64 16.83
CA LEU A 131 -3.86 -6.85 17.57
C LEU A 131 -3.49 -8.12 16.82
N ALA A 132 -3.84 -8.18 15.52
CA ALA A 132 -3.70 -9.40 14.72
C ALA A 132 -2.33 -9.58 14.07
N ALA A 133 -1.61 -8.48 13.82
CA ALA A 133 -0.29 -8.49 13.19
C ALA A 133 0.58 -7.34 13.71
N PRO A 134 0.98 -7.36 15.00
CA PRO A 134 1.67 -6.26 15.65
C PRO A 134 3.00 -5.88 14.96
N ARG A 135 3.62 -6.84 14.25
CA ARG A 135 4.86 -6.66 13.48
C ARG A 135 4.66 -6.15 12.05
N MET A 136 3.41 -5.95 11.59
CA MET A 136 3.14 -5.43 10.25
C MET A 136 3.49 -3.93 10.17
N SER A 137 4.46 -3.59 9.34
CA SER A 137 4.82 -2.20 9.05
C SER A 137 3.75 -1.53 8.17
N VAL A 138 3.41 -0.28 8.47
CA VAL A 138 2.32 0.41 7.78
C VAL A 138 2.68 1.83 7.37
N ALA A 139 2.03 2.31 6.30
CA ALA A 139 2.02 3.71 5.92
C ALA A 139 0.71 4.35 6.42
N ARG A 140 0.81 5.34 7.30
CA ARG A 140 -0.33 6.11 7.80
C ARG A 140 -0.57 7.32 6.92
N PHE A 141 -1.81 7.49 6.49
CA PHE A 141 -2.18 8.65 5.69
C PHE A 141 -2.43 9.87 6.59
N PRO A 142 -1.93 11.05 6.22
CA PRO A 142 -2.14 12.28 6.99
C PRO A 142 -3.54 12.84 6.70
N VAL A 143 -4.59 12.15 7.14
CA VAL A 143 -6.00 12.44 6.78
C VAL A 143 -6.41 13.86 7.15
N GLU A 144 -5.97 14.37 8.30
CA GLU A 144 -6.24 15.74 8.74
C GLU A 144 -5.62 16.77 7.79
N GLU A 145 -4.36 16.55 7.37
CA GLU A 145 -3.67 17.44 6.43
C GLU A 145 -4.30 17.39 5.04
N ILE A 146 -4.66 16.18 4.57
CA ILE A 146 -5.39 15.98 3.30
C ILE A 146 -6.70 16.76 3.33
N SER A 147 -7.49 16.61 4.39
CA SER A 147 -8.78 17.30 4.56
C SER A 147 -8.61 18.81 4.60
N ALA A 148 -7.64 19.33 5.36
CA ALA A 148 -7.37 20.75 5.47
C ALA A 148 -6.93 21.35 4.11
N HIS A 149 -6.09 20.66 3.35
CA HIS A 149 -5.70 21.12 2.02
C HIS A 149 -6.87 21.07 1.01
N ALA A 150 -7.67 20.00 1.04
CA ALA A 150 -8.82 19.86 0.15
C ALA A 150 -9.85 20.98 0.38
N VAL A 151 -10.18 21.30 1.63
CA VAL A 151 -11.08 22.40 1.99
C VAL A 151 -10.51 23.74 1.53
N ARG A 152 -9.23 24.01 1.78
CA ARG A 152 -8.58 25.26 1.32
C ARG A 152 -8.63 25.43 -0.20
N LEU A 153 -8.34 24.37 -0.94
CA LEU A 153 -8.42 24.38 -2.40
C LEU A 153 -9.85 24.65 -2.87
N LEU A 154 -10.84 24.00 -2.28
CA LEU A 154 -12.24 24.19 -2.62
C LEU A 154 -12.71 25.62 -2.36
N LEU A 155 -12.44 26.17 -1.16
CA LEU A 155 -12.83 27.54 -0.80
C LEU A 155 -12.18 28.57 -1.73
N ARG A 156 -10.92 28.37 -2.11
CA ARG A 156 -10.25 29.22 -3.08
C ARG A 156 -10.95 29.17 -4.44
N GLN A 157 -11.25 27.98 -4.96
CA GLN A 157 -11.95 27.81 -6.24
C GLN A 157 -13.34 28.49 -6.24
N ILE A 158 -14.08 28.40 -5.13
CA ILE A 158 -15.38 29.06 -4.99
C ILE A 158 -15.22 30.59 -5.07
N ARG A 159 -14.28 31.16 -4.34
CA ARG A 159 -14.02 32.63 -4.35
C ARG A 159 -13.62 33.11 -5.75
N GLU A 160 -12.71 32.38 -6.40
CA GLU A 160 -12.24 32.71 -7.74
C GLU A 160 -13.36 32.63 -8.79
N SER A 161 -14.27 31.65 -8.67
CA SER A 161 -15.40 31.50 -9.59
C SER A 161 -16.46 32.58 -9.44
N GLN A 162 -16.52 33.29 -8.30
CA GLN A 162 -17.45 34.35 -8.03
C GLN A 162 -16.92 35.75 -8.48
N SER A 163 -15.66 35.85 -8.88
CA SER A 163 -15.06 37.12 -9.32
C SER A 163 -15.32 37.37 -10.81
N PRO A 164 -15.97 38.47 -11.23
CA PRO A 164 -16.20 38.78 -12.64
C PRO A 164 -14.88 38.91 -13.40
N GLY A 165 -14.73 38.16 -14.51
CA GLY A 165 -13.54 38.22 -15.37
C GLY A 165 -12.35 37.40 -14.90
N SER A 166 -12.50 36.54 -13.88
CA SER A 166 -11.40 35.67 -13.44
C SER A 166 -11.03 34.64 -14.47
N VAL A 167 -9.76 34.58 -14.86
CA VAL A 167 -9.18 33.49 -15.60
C VAL A 167 -9.12 32.29 -14.67
N ARG A 168 -9.63 31.13 -15.12
CA ARG A 168 -9.61 29.90 -14.32
C ARG A 168 -8.16 29.54 -13.96
N PRO A 169 -7.79 29.46 -12.69
CA PRO A 169 -6.42 29.17 -12.30
C PRO A 169 -5.98 27.78 -12.77
N ALA A 170 -4.69 27.62 -12.99
CA ALA A 170 -4.12 26.32 -13.29
C ALA A 170 -4.46 25.31 -12.20
N PRO A 171 -4.71 24.03 -12.55
CA PRO A 171 -4.97 22.99 -11.56
C PRO A 171 -3.76 22.87 -10.62
N GLU A 172 -4.01 22.95 -9.31
CA GLU A 172 -3.00 22.77 -8.28
C GLU A 172 -3.09 21.36 -7.72
N SER A 173 -1.96 20.65 -7.71
CA SER A 173 -1.85 19.32 -7.10
C SER A 173 -0.96 19.42 -5.87
N VAL A 174 -1.48 18.97 -4.73
CA VAL A 174 -0.72 18.86 -3.47
C VAL A 174 -0.44 17.40 -3.21
N VAL A 175 0.85 17.04 -3.10
CA VAL A 175 1.30 15.68 -2.75
C VAL A 175 1.79 15.69 -1.32
N LEU A 176 1.19 14.89 -0.46
CA LEU A 176 1.54 14.78 0.96
C LEU A 176 2.27 13.46 1.23
N PRO A 177 3.33 13.47 2.05
CA PRO A 177 4.03 12.25 2.42
C PRO A 177 3.17 11.37 3.34
N CYS A 178 3.34 10.05 3.24
CA CYS A 178 2.82 9.13 4.23
C CYS A 178 3.69 9.16 5.49
N ARG A 179 3.07 8.97 6.66
CA ARG A 179 3.80 8.73 7.91
C ARG A 179 4.09 7.23 8.03
N MET A 180 5.38 6.89 8.04
CA MET A 180 5.79 5.49 8.12
C MET A 180 5.83 5.02 9.57
N GLU A 181 5.26 3.84 9.83
CA GLU A 181 5.34 3.15 11.11
C GLU A 181 5.97 1.77 10.86
N PHE A 182 7.29 1.69 11.07
CA PHE A 182 8.02 0.44 10.98
C PHE A 182 7.94 -0.32 12.29
N ARG A 183 7.64 -1.62 12.21
CA ARG A 183 7.41 -2.47 13.39
C ARG A 183 8.31 -3.69 13.31
N ASP A 184 9.38 -3.66 14.09
CA ASP A 184 10.45 -4.66 14.06
C ASP A 184 10.33 -5.70 15.19
N GLU A 185 9.60 -5.38 16.27
CA GLU A 185 9.43 -6.21 17.48
C GLU A 185 7.97 -6.61 17.71
#